data_bac5ab7fe473f5eeaa1df51865093b2d
#
_entry.id   bac5ab7fe473f5eeaa1df51865093b2d
#
_cell.length_a   1.000
_cell.length_b   1.000
_cell.length_c   1.000
_cell.angle_alpha   90.00
_cell.angle_beta   90.00
_cell.angle_gamma   90.00
#
_symmetry.space_group_name_H-M   'P 1'
#
loop_
_entity.id
_entity.type
_entity.pdbx_description
1 polymer ?
#
loop_
_entity_poly.entity_id
_entity_poly.type
_entity_poly.pdbx_seq_one_letter_code
_entity_poly.pdbx_strand_id
1 'polypeptide(L)'
;MIRAADGNQLALMVSGGDMPDIICSNRYQYLADESVCYPLDELIDEYPQYTFEPDETYRFVNTAVDGHFYTIGCGFSPDYEYAKWDKILVEGPGFMYRQDIADELELKFETLDDLDNAFAAVKEAYPDMTTCAFNCAHKFNWLLQQMGLAGSGYVEADDGTLQWWLEQDGLLDYYKKVNEWYRNGYISAENFAYQSEDETKEVCVGGKAFANFGYDNHADNYNTAIATNGDDFTFSLVTNELSDDCKQFNTGCGGRGLYITKSCKNVEAAYKTLAYAYSDEGMKLLMWGIEGEDYTLDGDGYPVFNYDFQGDNSVLQPRGLKYWGWMVHNNIVTSIAEANSDSQTAEDRKNLSSHTVVNPVIGMIRFETDSDEANIQAKLNEMCSNQQTNIFMADSEEACEAAFNEMLDVAKQIGMEKLDEYGNASYPELKAEYEKVTESVAK
;
A
#
# COMPACT_ATOMS: atom_id res chain seq x y z
N MET A 1 -23.48 9.38 4.13
CA MET A 1 -22.47 8.56 3.41
C MET A 1 -22.78 7.10 3.68
N ILE A 2 -23.00 6.31 2.64
CA ILE A 2 -23.16 4.87 2.78
C ILE A 2 -21.78 4.26 2.53
N ARG A 3 -21.25 3.52 3.50
CA ARG A 3 -20.01 2.77 3.35
C ARG A 3 -20.36 1.38 2.83
N ALA A 4 -19.97 1.04 1.63
CA ALA A 4 -20.02 -0.33 1.16
C ALA A 4 -19.07 -1.18 2.00
N ALA A 5 -19.53 -2.32 2.49
CA ALA A 5 -18.73 -3.16 3.37
C ALA A 5 -17.62 -3.91 2.60
N ASP A 6 -17.87 -4.19 1.32
CA ASP A 6 -16.95 -4.88 0.42
C ASP A 6 -17.26 -4.57 -1.07
N GLY A 7 -16.43 -5.06 -1.97
CA GLY A 7 -16.61 -4.88 -3.42
C GLY A 7 -17.90 -5.51 -3.95
N ASN A 8 -18.39 -6.59 -3.34
CA ASN A 8 -19.64 -7.25 -3.76
C ASN A 8 -20.86 -6.37 -3.46
N GLN A 9 -20.89 -5.73 -2.28
CA GLN A 9 -21.95 -4.79 -1.94
C GLN A 9 -21.97 -3.60 -2.90
N LEU A 10 -20.80 -3.05 -3.24
CA LEU A 10 -20.70 -1.96 -4.20
C LEU A 10 -21.21 -2.39 -5.60
N ALA A 11 -20.83 -3.56 -6.08
CA ALA A 11 -21.31 -4.09 -7.36
C ALA A 11 -22.84 -4.27 -7.37
N LEU A 12 -23.45 -4.70 -6.26
CA LEU A 12 -24.91 -4.77 -6.12
C LEU A 12 -25.56 -3.39 -6.15
N MET A 13 -24.96 -2.37 -5.53
CA MET A 13 -25.47 -0.98 -5.58
C MET A 13 -25.41 -0.42 -6.99
N VAL A 14 -24.31 -0.66 -7.73
CA VAL A 14 -24.18 -0.28 -9.15
C VAL A 14 -25.26 -0.96 -9.98
N SER A 15 -25.40 -2.29 -9.86
CA SER A 15 -26.41 -3.05 -10.61
C SER A 15 -27.85 -2.65 -10.28
N GLY A 16 -28.11 -2.25 -9.03
CA GLY A 16 -29.41 -1.81 -8.57
C GLY A 16 -29.75 -0.34 -8.91
N GLY A 17 -28.76 0.44 -9.34
CA GLY A 17 -28.90 1.88 -9.63
C GLY A 17 -29.15 2.73 -8.39
N ASP A 18 -28.90 2.20 -7.18
CA ASP A 18 -29.08 2.90 -5.90
C ASP A 18 -27.72 3.31 -5.33
N MET A 19 -27.10 4.29 -5.99
CA MET A 19 -25.79 4.83 -5.65
C MET A 19 -25.91 6.15 -4.88
N PRO A 20 -25.03 6.45 -3.91
CA PRO A 20 -24.92 7.79 -3.33
C PRO A 20 -24.34 8.78 -4.36
N ASP A 21 -24.49 10.09 -4.11
CA ASP A 21 -24.01 11.14 -5.02
C ASP A 21 -22.50 11.04 -5.27
N ILE A 22 -21.70 10.74 -4.24
CA ILE A 22 -20.25 10.57 -4.29
C ILE A 22 -19.88 9.27 -3.58
N ILE A 23 -19.01 8.49 -4.18
CA ILE A 23 -18.41 7.30 -3.58
C ILE A 23 -16.88 7.41 -3.52
N CYS A 24 -16.30 6.83 -2.48
CA CYS A 24 -14.87 6.53 -2.43
C CYS A 24 -14.70 5.01 -2.54
N SER A 25 -13.93 4.57 -3.49
CA SER A 25 -13.71 3.15 -3.73
C SER A 25 -12.35 2.88 -4.35
N ASN A 26 -11.93 1.62 -4.32
CA ASN A 26 -10.87 1.14 -5.18
C ASN A 26 -11.23 1.47 -6.64
N ARG A 27 -10.22 1.58 -7.47
CA ARG A 27 -10.37 1.96 -8.88
C ARG A 27 -10.86 0.77 -9.72
N TYR A 28 -12.04 0.26 -9.41
CA TYR A 28 -12.67 -0.79 -10.20
C TYR A 28 -13.07 -0.28 -11.58
N GLN A 29 -12.78 -1.06 -12.62
CA GLN A 29 -13.06 -0.69 -14.00
C GLN A 29 -14.55 -0.42 -14.24
N TYR A 30 -15.46 -1.16 -13.60
CA TYR A 30 -16.90 -0.95 -13.73
C TYR A 30 -17.41 0.39 -13.16
N LEU A 31 -16.60 1.13 -12.41
CA LEU A 31 -16.91 2.50 -11.96
C LEU A 31 -16.47 3.54 -12.99
N ALA A 32 -15.48 3.20 -13.81
CA ALA A 32 -15.01 4.03 -14.91
C ALA A 32 -15.84 3.72 -16.17
N ASP A 33 -17.14 4.03 -16.08
CA ASP A 33 -18.14 3.81 -17.13
C ASP A 33 -19.17 4.96 -17.08
N GLU A 34 -19.40 5.58 -18.21
CA GLU A 34 -20.33 6.71 -18.33
C GLU A 34 -21.78 6.40 -17.91
N SER A 35 -22.18 5.15 -17.92
CA SER A 35 -23.50 4.76 -17.41
C SER A 35 -23.56 4.72 -15.88
N VAL A 36 -22.41 4.67 -15.19
CA VAL A 36 -22.29 4.54 -13.74
C VAL A 36 -21.84 5.85 -13.08
N CYS A 37 -20.80 6.50 -13.63
CA CYS A 37 -20.19 7.69 -13.07
C CYS A 37 -20.06 8.81 -14.13
N TYR A 38 -19.89 10.04 -13.68
CA TYR A 38 -19.58 11.16 -14.54
C TYR A 38 -18.07 11.22 -14.82
N PRO A 39 -17.64 11.35 -16.09
CA PRO A 39 -16.25 11.64 -16.42
C PRO A 39 -15.82 13.00 -15.83
N LEU A 40 -14.68 13.04 -15.15
CA LEU A 40 -14.17 14.29 -14.56
C LEU A 40 -13.64 15.26 -15.62
N ASP A 41 -13.09 14.77 -16.71
CA ASP A 41 -12.66 15.60 -17.84
C ASP A 41 -13.80 16.40 -18.45
N GLU A 42 -14.98 15.77 -18.62
CA GLU A 42 -16.18 16.49 -19.07
C GLU A 42 -16.65 17.55 -18.04
N LEU A 43 -16.59 17.22 -16.73
CA LEU A 43 -16.97 18.16 -15.69
C LEU A 43 -16.00 19.34 -15.54
N ILE A 44 -14.71 19.15 -15.85
CA ILE A 44 -13.72 20.22 -15.94
C ILE A 44 -14.15 21.23 -17.03
N ASP A 45 -14.56 20.72 -18.18
CA ASP A 45 -15.00 21.57 -19.31
C ASP A 45 -16.35 22.23 -19.05
N GLU A 46 -17.27 21.53 -18.37
CA GLU A 46 -18.62 22.05 -18.05
C GLU A 46 -18.58 23.13 -16.96
N TYR A 47 -17.67 22.99 -15.96
CA TYR A 47 -17.57 23.89 -14.81
C TYR A 47 -16.19 24.57 -14.67
N PRO A 48 -15.72 25.31 -15.67
CA PRO A 48 -14.36 25.89 -15.67
C PRO A 48 -14.12 26.95 -14.59
N GLN A 49 -15.18 27.38 -13.90
CA GLN A 49 -15.08 28.32 -12.76
C GLN A 49 -14.50 27.68 -11.49
N TYR A 50 -14.43 26.35 -11.41
CA TYR A 50 -13.82 25.63 -10.29
C TYR A 50 -12.42 25.16 -10.72
N THR A 51 -11.41 25.68 -10.05
CA THR A 51 -10.00 25.38 -10.39
C THR A 51 -9.67 23.94 -10.01
N PHE A 52 -9.68 23.07 -10.98
CA PHE A 52 -9.16 21.70 -10.90
C PHE A 52 -8.56 21.34 -12.25
N GLU A 53 -7.25 21.48 -12.33
CA GLU A 53 -6.50 21.25 -13.56
C GLU A 53 -5.37 20.25 -13.27
N PRO A 54 -5.69 18.93 -13.16
CA PRO A 54 -4.64 17.93 -13.06
C PRO A 54 -3.76 17.99 -14.29
N ASP A 55 -2.44 17.95 -14.10
CA ASP A 55 -1.50 17.98 -15.21
C ASP A 55 -1.62 16.74 -16.12
N GLU A 56 -0.90 16.75 -17.24
CA GLU A 56 -1.00 15.69 -18.24
C GLU A 56 -0.61 14.32 -17.69
N THR A 57 0.31 14.23 -16.72
CA THR A 57 0.69 12.96 -16.09
C THR A 57 -0.44 12.40 -15.26
N TYR A 58 -1.08 13.21 -14.41
CA TYR A 58 -2.25 12.77 -13.64
C TYR A 58 -3.42 12.39 -14.54
N ARG A 59 -3.67 13.12 -15.62
CA ARG A 59 -4.68 12.75 -16.63
C ARG A 59 -4.35 11.40 -17.24
N PHE A 60 -3.12 11.25 -17.74
CA PHE A 60 -2.67 10.04 -18.42
C PHE A 60 -2.81 8.78 -17.53
N VAL A 61 -2.28 8.80 -16.30
CA VAL A 61 -2.34 7.63 -15.41
C VAL A 61 -3.75 7.29 -14.91
N ASN A 62 -4.68 8.22 -14.99
CA ASN A 62 -6.06 8.03 -14.54
C ASN A 62 -7.05 7.78 -15.69
N THR A 63 -6.63 7.91 -16.95
CA THR A 63 -7.47 7.62 -18.12
C THR A 63 -7.88 6.15 -18.13
N ALA A 64 -9.17 5.91 -18.26
CA ALA A 64 -9.77 4.61 -18.38
C ALA A 64 -9.74 4.09 -19.82
N VAL A 65 -10.19 2.86 -20.05
CA VAL A 65 -10.17 2.20 -21.37
C VAL A 65 -11.00 2.96 -22.42
N ASP A 66 -12.05 3.65 -22.00
CA ASP A 66 -12.91 4.47 -22.87
C ASP A 66 -12.32 5.85 -23.26
N GLY A 67 -11.14 6.19 -22.73
CA GLY A 67 -10.45 7.45 -23.01
C GLY A 67 -10.80 8.61 -22.07
N HIS A 68 -11.71 8.40 -21.12
CA HIS A 68 -12.07 9.37 -20.09
C HIS A 68 -11.38 9.09 -18.76
N PHE A 69 -11.31 10.06 -17.86
CA PHE A 69 -10.95 9.79 -16.47
C PHE A 69 -12.09 10.18 -15.51
N TYR A 70 -12.34 9.30 -14.54
CA TYR A 70 -13.50 9.38 -13.63
C TYR A 70 -13.10 9.75 -12.20
N THR A 71 -11.82 9.69 -11.91
CA THR A 71 -11.25 9.95 -10.58
C THR A 71 -9.77 10.27 -10.70
N ILE A 72 -9.19 10.81 -9.63
CA ILE A 72 -7.75 10.84 -9.42
C ILE A 72 -7.42 9.80 -8.34
N GLY A 73 -6.50 8.90 -8.65
CA GLY A 73 -6.05 7.88 -7.69
C GLY A 73 -5.30 8.51 -6.53
N CYS A 74 -5.77 8.31 -5.29
CA CYS A 74 -5.05 8.76 -4.11
C CYS A 74 -3.78 7.92 -3.87
N GLY A 75 -2.77 8.52 -3.26
CA GLY A 75 -1.51 7.83 -2.98
C GLY A 75 -0.62 7.66 -4.21
N PHE A 76 -0.69 8.55 -5.18
CA PHE A 76 0.20 8.63 -6.33
C PHE A 76 0.83 10.01 -6.41
N SER A 77 2.12 10.04 -6.72
CA SER A 77 2.85 11.24 -7.17
C SER A 77 3.88 10.82 -8.21
N PRO A 78 4.05 11.60 -9.28
CA PRO A 78 5.09 11.35 -10.27
C PRO A 78 6.47 11.79 -9.75
N ASP A 79 7.54 11.24 -10.34
CA ASP A 79 8.92 11.46 -9.91
C ASP A 79 9.33 12.93 -9.86
N TYR A 80 8.85 13.75 -10.78
CA TYR A 80 9.17 15.19 -10.80
C TYR A 80 8.58 15.96 -9.61
N GLU A 81 7.56 15.44 -8.93
CA GLU A 81 7.06 16.01 -7.68
C GLU A 81 7.99 15.65 -6.51
N TYR A 82 8.43 14.40 -6.43
CA TYR A 82 9.41 13.96 -5.44
C TYR A 82 10.73 14.74 -5.56
N ALA A 83 11.19 14.99 -6.78
CA ALA A 83 12.43 15.73 -7.05
C ALA A 83 12.46 17.17 -6.52
N LYS A 84 11.33 17.72 -6.08
CA LYS A 84 11.25 19.07 -5.47
C LYS A 84 11.62 19.10 -3.99
N TRP A 85 11.77 17.94 -3.35
CA TRP A 85 11.92 17.78 -1.91
C TRP A 85 13.17 16.99 -1.56
N ASP A 86 13.99 17.54 -0.64
CA ASP A 86 15.23 16.88 -0.19
C ASP A 86 14.97 15.79 0.87
N LYS A 87 13.83 15.87 1.58
CA LYS A 87 13.45 14.93 2.63
C LYS A 87 12.09 14.34 2.32
N ILE A 88 12.06 13.06 2.07
CA ILE A 88 10.84 12.31 1.73
C ILE A 88 10.83 11.00 2.49
N LEU A 89 9.68 10.66 3.06
CA LEU A 89 9.44 9.35 3.63
C LEU A 89 8.36 8.65 2.81
N VAL A 90 8.77 7.63 2.05
CA VAL A 90 7.83 6.80 1.30
C VAL A 90 7.30 5.73 2.25
N GLU A 91 5.98 5.65 2.38
CA GLU A 91 5.34 4.58 3.15
C GLU A 91 5.53 3.22 2.47
N GLY A 92 5.79 2.20 3.27
CA GLY A 92 5.96 0.85 2.78
C GLY A 92 5.73 -0.22 3.86
N PRO A 93 5.83 -1.49 3.46
CA PRO A 93 5.87 -2.56 4.44
C PRO A 93 7.02 -2.38 5.42
N GLY A 94 6.76 -2.71 6.69
CA GLY A 94 7.70 -2.59 7.78
C GLY A 94 7.77 -3.86 8.63
N PHE A 95 8.92 -4.08 9.24
CA PHE A 95 9.12 -5.07 10.28
C PHE A 95 9.52 -4.33 11.57
N MET A 96 8.69 -4.44 12.59
CA MET A 96 8.91 -3.80 13.88
C MET A 96 9.14 -4.82 14.99
N TYR A 97 9.94 -4.45 15.97
CA TYR A 97 10.34 -5.34 17.08
C TYR A 97 10.41 -4.59 18.41
N ARG A 98 10.28 -5.32 19.52
CA ARG A 98 10.44 -4.84 20.90
C ARG A 98 11.90 -4.46 21.15
N GLN A 99 12.16 -3.17 21.29
CA GLN A 99 13.51 -2.63 21.49
C GLN A 99 14.15 -3.13 22.80
N ASP A 100 13.38 -3.15 23.88
CA ASP A 100 13.84 -3.62 25.19
C ASP A 100 14.30 -5.08 25.18
N ILE A 101 13.58 -5.96 24.45
CA ILE A 101 13.95 -7.37 24.31
C ILE A 101 15.18 -7.51 23.40
N ALA A 102 15.24 -6.71 22.32
CA ALA A 102 16.39 -6.73 21.43
C ALA A 102 17.67 -6.29 22.15
N ASP A 103 17.60 -5.27 23.01
CA ASP A 103 18.71 -4.82 23.83
C ASP A 103 19.12 -5.87 24.86
N GLU A 104 18.16 -6.49 25.56
CA GLU A 104 18.42 -7.53 26.55
C GLU A 104 19.12 -8.75 25.95
N LEU A 105 18.71 -9.18 24.75
CA LEU A 105 19.26 -10.38 24.09
C LEU A 105 20.40 -10.03 23.12
N GLU A 106 20.82 -8.77 23.03
CA GLU A 106 21.88 -8.27 22.13
C GLU A 106 21.63 -8.66 20.65
N LEU A 107 20.34 -8.55 20.20
CA LEU A 107 19.93 -8.97 18.86
C LEU A 107 20.47 -8.02 17.79
N LYS A 108 20.69 -8.57 16.59
CA LYS A 108 21.11 -7.84 15.41
C LYS A 108 20.13 -8.05 14.27
N PHE A 109 20.10 -7.10 13.33
CA PHE A 109 19.25 -7.13 12.14
C PHE A 109 20.06 -6.55 10.95
N GLU A 110 21.15 -7.25 10.58
CA GLU A 110 22.05 -6.87 9.48
C GLU A 110 21.88 -7.79 8.26
N THR A 111 21.37 -9.02 8.48
CA THR A 111 21.17 -10.04 7.46
C THR A 111 19.87 -10.83 7.72
N LEU A 112 19.41 -11.58 6.73
CA LEU A 112 18.26 -12.49 6.91
C LEU A 112 18.57 -13.60 7.95
N ASP A 113 19.84 -14.03 8.07
CA ASP A 113 20.26 -14.99 9.09
C ASP A 113 20.19 -14.37 10.50
N ASP A 114 20.48 -13.08 10.64
CA ASP A 114 20.33 -12.40 11.94
C ASP A 114 18.87 -12.35 12.37
N LEU A 115 17.93 -12.20 11.43
CA LEU A 115 16.51 -12.25 11.73
C LEU A 115 16.09 -13.63 12.23
N ASP A 116 16.54 -14.71 11.61
CA ASP A 116 16.29 -16.07 12.07
C ASP A 116 16.88 -16.33 13.46
N ASN A 117 18.12 -15.86 13.69
CA ASN A 117 18.79 -15.96 15.00
C ASN A 117 18.04 -15.18 16.08
N ALA A 118 17.51 -13.99 15.75
CA ALA A 118 16.70 -13.18 16.66
C ALA A 118 15.41 -13.93 17.05
N PHE A 119 14.70 -14.49 16.07
CA PHE A 119 13.49 -15.29 16.37
C PHE A 119 13.80 -16.50 17.24
N ALA A 120 14.91 -17.21 16.97
CA ALA A 120 15.31 -18.34 17.78
C ALA A 120 15.62 -17.93 19.22
N ALA A 121 16.41 -16.86 19.41
CA ALA A 121 16.76 -16.35 20.74
C ALA A 121 15.53 -15.92 21.55
N VAL A 122 14.60 -15.19 20.91
CA VAL A 122 13.36 -14.76 21.56
C VAL A 122 12.48 -15.97 21.91
N LYS A 123 12.36 -16.96 21.03
CA LYS A 123 11.56 -18.15 21.30
C LYS A 123 12.12 -18.95 22.48
N GLU A 124 13.44 -19.00 22.64
CA GLU A 124 14.10 -19.65 23.77
C GLU A 124 13.91 -18.87 25.09
N ALA A 125 14.11 -17.54 25.06
CA ALA A 125 14.05 -16.68 26.24
C ALA A 125 12.59 -16.43 26.71
N TYR A 126 11.67 -16.34 25.77
CA TYR A 126 10.25 -15.99 26.00
C TYR A 126 9.31 -17.01 25.34
N PRO A 127 9.26 -18.28 25.80
CA PRO A 127 8.54 -19.38 25.11
C PRO A 127 7.02 -19.16 25.00
N ASP A 128 6.43 -18.36 25.89
CA ASP A 128 5.00 -18.06 25.92
C ASP A 128 4.63 -16.80 25.10
N MET A 129 5.64 -16.06 24.59
CA MET A 129 5.43 -14.87 23.77
C MET A 129 5.25 -15.27 22.31
N THR A 130 4.37 -14.57 21.59
CA THR A 130 4.33 -14.61 20.13
C THR A 130 5.62 -14.01 19.59
N THR A 131 6.47 -14.82 18.97
CA THR A 131 7.77 -14.34 18.47
C THR A 131 7.55 -13.32 17.36
N CYS A 132 6.67 -13.62 16.39
CA CYS A 132 6.33 -12.66 15.35
C CYS A 132 4.83 -12.69 15.05
N ALA A 133 4.17 -11.54 15.10
CA ALA A 133 2.79 -11.34 14.72
C ALA A 133 2.70 -10.82 13.27
N PHE A 134 1.55 -11.05 12.64
CA PHE A 134 1.17 -10.47 11.35
C PHE A 134 -0.33 -10.65 11.14
N ASN A 135 -0.90 -9.89 10.24
CA ASN A 135 -2.28 -10.09 9.77
C ASN A 135 -2.34 -10.44 8.29
N CYS A 136 -3.49 -10.90 7.81
CA CYS A 136 -3.62 -11.36 6.43
C CYS A 136 -3.48 -10.26 5.37
N ALA A 137 -3.63 -8.98 5.74
CA ALA A 137 -3.51 -7.87 4.80
C ALA A 137 -2.05 -7.52 4.48
N HIS A 138 -1.16 -7.63 5.48
CA HIS A 138 0.25 -7.26 5.33
C HIS A 138 1.16 -8.47 5.20
N LYS A 139 0.80 -9.58 5.86
CA LYS A 139 1.57 -10.83 5.86
C LYS A 139 3.09 -10.55 5.94
N PHE A 140 3.85 -11.09 5.02
CA PHE A 140 5.29 -10.98 4.95
C PHE A 140 5.75 -10.08 3.80
N ASN A 141 4.99 -9.04 3.43
CA ASN A 141 5.34 -8.15 2.32
C ASN A 141 6.72 -7.49 2.51
N TRP A 142 7.07 -7.16 3.75
CA TRP A 142 8.40 -6.65 4.05
C TRP A 142 9.50 -7.68 3.74
N LEU A 143 9.29 -8.96 4.07
CA LEU A 143 10.26 -10.03 3.75
C LEU A 143 10.40 -10.22 2.23
N LEU A 144 9.30 -10.19 1.49
CA LEU A 144 9.35 -10.22 0.01
C LEU A 144 10.26 -9.11 -0.51
N GLN A 145 10.10 -7.87 -0.01
CA GLN A 145 10.92 -6.74 -0.42
C GLN A 145 12.39 -6.92 -0.03
N GLN A 146 12.69 -7.46 1.16
CA GLN A 146 14.05 -7.79 1.55
C GLN A 146 14.71 -8.83 0.63
N MET A 147 13.93 -9.69 0.01
CA MET A 147 14.38 -10.67 -0.98
C MET A 147 14.27 -10.18 -2.44
N GLY A 148 13.96 -8.89 -2.67
CA GLY A 148 13.83 -8.32 -4.00
C GLY A 148 12.58 -8.76 -4.76
N LEU A 149 11.56 -9.26 -4.06
CA LEU A 149 10.37 -9.88 -4.64
C LEU A 149 9.12 -8.99 -4.49
N ALA A 150 8.27 -8.99 -5.50
CA ALA A 150 6.94 -8.41 -5.44
C ALA A 150 5.90 -9.45 -4.98
N GLY A 151 4.87 -9.01 -4.28
CA GLY A 151 3.82 -9.88 -3.73
C GLY A 151 2.54 -9.97 -4.56
N SER A 152 2.46 -9.24 -5.68
CA SER A 152 1.27 -9.23 -6.56
C SER A 152 1.54 -8.52 -7.89
N GLY A 153 0.70 -8.77 -8.87
CA GLY A 153 0.70 -8.07 -10.15
C GLY A 153 1.85 -8.44 -11.07
N TYR A 154 2.19 -7.52 -11.95
CA TYR A 154 3.33 -7.68 -12.85
C TYR A 154 4.64 -7.26 -12.21
N VAL A 155 5.71 -7.90 -12.64
CA VAL A 155 7.10 -7.57 -12.29
C VAL A 155 7.89 -7.40 -13.58
N GLU A 156 8.69 -6.35 -13.66
CA GLU A 156 9.62 -6.17 -14.78
C GLU A 156 10.88 -7.00 -14.52
N ALA A 157 11.15 -7.95 -15.42
CA ALA A 157 12.35 -8.76 -15.40
C ALA A 157 13.57 -7.98 -15.91
N ASP A 158 14.79 -8.50 -15.70
CA ASP A 158 16.04 -7.84 -16.08
C ASP A 158 16.16 -7.53 -17.59
N ASP A 159 15.45 -8.26 -18.43
CA ASP A 159 15.40 -8.04 -19.88
C ASP A 159 14.34 -7.00 -20.30
N GLY A 160 13.61 -6.42 -19.35
CA GLY A 160 12.57 -5.42 -19.56
C GLY A 160 11.21 -6.00 -19.96
N THR A 161 11.04 -7.32 -19.92
CA THR A 161 9.75 -7.97 -20.11
C THR A 161 8.97 -8.01 -18.80
N LEU A 162 7.64 -8.11 -18.90
CA LEU A 162 6.80 -8.32 -17.73
C LEU A 162 6.53 -9.82 -17.53
N GLN A 163 6.56 -10.22 -16.28
CA GLN A 163 6.11 -11.55 -15.84
C GLN A 163 5.11 -11.39 -14.69
N TRP A 164 4.21 -12.34 -14.54
CA TRP A 164 3.33 -12.36 -13.37
C TRP A 164 4.14 -12.70 -12.11
N TRP A 165 3.85 -12.05 -10.99
CA TRP A 165 4.64 -12.15 -9.75
C TRP A 165 4.93 -13.58 -9.27
N LEU A 166 4.09 -14.56 -9.63
CA LEU A 166 4.28 -15.97 -9.27
C LEU A 166 5.47 -16.64 -9.99
N GLU A 167 6.00 -16.05 -11.04
CA GLU A 167 7.10 -16.61 -11.84
C GLU A 167 8.47 -16.06 -11.45
N GLN A 168 8.55 -15.20 -10.44
CA GLN A 168 9.81 -14.61 -10.00
C GLN A 168 10.78 -15.68 -9.49
N ASP A 169 12.02 -15.59 -9.93
CA ASP A 169 13.12 -16.36 -9.34
C ASP A 169 13.25 -16.00 -7.86
N GLY A 170 13.50 -17.00 -6.99
CA GLY A 170 13.60 -16.81 -5.53
C GLY A 170 12.26 -16.85 -4.78
N LEU A 171 11.11 -16.87 -5.45
CA LEU A 171 9.82 -16.91 -4.78
C LEU A 171 9.62 -18.21 -3.96
N LEU A 172 10.13 -19.35 -4.44
CA LEU A 172 10.12 -20.59 -3.66
C LEU A 172 10.93 -20.47 -2.37
N ASP A 173 12.07 -19.79 -2.41
CA ASP A 173 12.94 -19.60 -1.22
C ASP A 173 12.23 -18.76 -0.16
N TYR A 174 11.46 -17.73 -0.59
CA TYR A 174 10.59 -16.98 0.31
C TYR A 174 9.54 -17.88 0.98
N TYR A 175 8.85 -18.75 0.24
CA TYR A 175 7.89 -19.68 0.83
C TYR A 175 8.54 -20.67 1.80
N LYS A 176 9.71 -21.19 1.46
CA LYS A 176 10.49 -22.07 2.33
C LYS A 176 10.92 -21.36 3.63
N LYS A 177 11.37 -20.09 3.53
CA LYS A 177 11.75 -19.29 4.70
C LYS A 177 10.57 -19.11 5.68
N VAL A 178 9.40 -18.73 5.19
CA VAL A 178 8.21 -18.57 6.03
C VAL A 178 7.73 -19.91 6.59
N ASN A 179 7.80 -20.99 5.80
CA ASN A 179 7.51 -22.35 6.28
C ASN A 179 8.48 -22.78 7.38
N GLU A 180 9.75 -22.46 7.28
CA GLU A 180 10.73 -22.71 8.32
C GLU A 180 10.35 -21.99 9.61
N TRP A 181 9.96 -20.73 9.56
CA TRP A 181 9.48 -19.98 10.72
C TRP A 181 8.25 -20.63 11.38
N TYR A 182 7.33 -21.14 10.56
CA TYR A 182 6.17 -21.87 11.06
C TYR A 182 6.58 -23.18 11.76
N ARG A 183 7.44 -23.99 11.14
CA ARG A 183 7.90 -25.27 11.71
C ARG A 183 8.72 -25.08 13.00
N ASN A 184 9.47 -23.97 13.10
CA ASN A 184 10.21 -23.60 14.30
C ASN A 184 9.33 -22.94 15.38
N GLY A 185 8.06 -22.68 15.08
CA GLY A 185 7.09 -22.09 16.02
C GLY A 185 7.32 -20.60 16.28
N TYR A 186 8.02 -19.87 15.37
CA TYR A 186 8.17 -18.41 15.43
C TYR A 186 6.89 -17.71 15.02
N ILE A 187 6.14 -18.30 14.11
CA ILE A 187 4.78 -17.91 13.73
C ILE A 187 3.83 -19.09 13.99
N SER A 188 2.57 -18.80 14.25
CA SER A 188 1.57 -19.82 14.62
C SER A 188 0.39 -19.83 13.64
N ALA A 189 -0.37 -20.93 13.65
CA ALA A 189 -1.62 -21.01 12.89
C ALA A 189 -2.63 -19.93 13.28
N GLU A 190 -2.62 -19.43 14.51
CA GLU A 190 -3.48 -18.34 14.99
C GLU A 190 -3.20 -17.03 14.24
N ASN A 191 -1.94 -16.75 13.91
CA ASN A 191 -1.58 -15.54 13.16
C ASN A 191 -2.27 -15.46 11.79
N PHE A 192 -2.50 -16.61 11.13
CA PHE A 192 -3.19 -16.64 9.84
C PHE A 192 -4.70 -16.38 9.95
N ALA A 193 -5.26 -16.39 11.16
CA ALA A 193 -6.66 -16.04 11.41
C ALA A 193 -6.89 -14.54 11.58
N TYR A 194 -5.86 -13.75 11.89
CA TYR A 194 -5.99 -12.29 12.04
C TYR A 194 -6.30 -11.63 10.70
N GLN A 195 -7.42 -10.91 10.66
CA GLN A 195 -7.95 -10.30 9.45
C GLN A 195 -7.68 -8.77 9.38
N SER A 196 -7.36 -8.16 10.52
CA SER A 196 -7.22 -6.72 10.64
C SER A 196 -5.96 -6.32 11.42
N GLU A 197 -5.52 -5.08 11.18
CA GLU A 197 -4.45 -4.45 11.94
C GLU A 197 -4.81 -4.28 13.43
N ASP A 198 -6.08 -4.07 13.76
CA ASP A 198 -6.52 -3.91 15.14
C ASP A 198 -6.22 -5.15 15.98
N GLU A 199 -6.34 -6.36 15.42
CA GLU A 199 -6.06 -7.63 16.12
C GLU A 199 -4.57 -7.78 16.42
N THR A 200 -3.68 -7.49 15.46
CA THR A 200 -2.24 -7.53 15.68
C THR A 200 -1.77 -6.41 16.61
N LYS A 201 -2.36 -5.21 16.49
CA LYS A 201 -2.09 -4.07 17.38
C LYS A 201 -2.41 -4.42 18.83
N GLU A 202 -3.55 -5.07 19.10
CA GLU A 202 -3.91 -5.48 20.46
C GLU A 202 -2.87 -6.42 21.07
N VAL A 203 -2.37 -7.39 20.29
CA VAL A 203 -1.34 -8.34 20.74
C VAL A 203 -0.01 -7.63 21.00
N CYS A 204 0.41 -6.73 20.12
CA CYS A 204 1.67 -6.00 20.23
C CYS A 204 1.63 -4.97 21.38
N VAL A 205 0.62 -4.11 21.42
CA VAL A 205 0.45 -3.08 22.47
C VAL A 205 0.23 -3.72 23.85
N GLY A 206 -0.37 -4.90 23.90
CA GLY A 206 -0.50 -5.70 25.12
C GLY A 206 0.78 -6.38 25.58
N GLY A 207 1.92 -6.18 24.92
CA GLY A 207 3.22 -6.78 25.28
C GLY A 207 3.33 -8.27 25.05
N LYS A 208 2.42 -8.87 24.25
CA LYS A 208 2.34 -10.31 24.01
C LYS A 208 3.12 -10.79 22.79
N ALA A 209 3.60 -9.87 21.93
CA ALA A 209 4.41 -10.18 20.78
C ALA A 209 5.76 -9.45 20.84
N PHE A 210 6.81 -10.12 20.36
CA PHE A 210 8.14 -9.53 20.19
C PHE A 210 8.19 -8.67 18.93
N ALA A 211 7.67 -9.16 17.81
CA ALA A 211 7.75 -8.50 16.52
C ALA A 211 6.43 -8.56 15.77
N ASN A 212 6.29 -7.67 14.77
CA ASN A 212 5.15 -7.64 13.88
C ASN A 212 5.55 -7.22 12.47
N PHE A 213 5.01 -7.93 11.46
CA PHE A 213 5.00 -7.49 10.08
C PHE A 213 3.78 -6.61 9.82
N GLY A 214 4.00 -5.38 9.39
CA GLY A 214 2.95 -4.40 9.12
C GLY A 214 3.39 -3.33 8.13
N TYR A 215 2.93 -2.12 8.33
CA TYR A 215 3.46 -0.92 7.70
C TYR A 215 4.51 -0.25 8.59
N ASP A 216 5.42 0.48 7.97
CA ASP A 216 6.52 1.16 8.64
C ASP A 216 6.06 2.20 9.67
N ASN A 217 4.94 2.88 9.44
CA ASN A 217 4.36 3.87 10.37
C ASN A 217 3.54 3.26 11.52
N HIS A 218 3.34 1.95 11.56
CA HIS A 218 2.59 1.31 12.64
C HIS A 218 3.33 1.36 13.98
N ALA A 219 4.67 1.38 13.99
CA ALA A 219 5.45 1.44 15.22
C ALA A 219 5.14 2.72 16.04
N ASP A 220 5.02 3.89 15.40
CA ASP A 220 4.64 5.14 16.08
C ASP A 220 3.24 5.04 16.69
N ASN A 221 2.29 4.46 15.96
CA ASN A 221 0.93 4.23 16.45
C ASN A 221 0.90 3.30 17.67
N TYR A 222 1.75 2.26 17.66
CA TYR A 222 1.84 1.32 18.76
C TYR A 222 2.50 1.97 19.97
N ASN A 223 3.61 2.68 19.76
CA ASN A 223 4.34 3.38 20.83
C ASN A 223 3.47 4.44 21.53
N THR A 224 2.67 5.19 20.77
CA THR A 224 1.69 6.12 21.35
C THR A 224 0.65 5.41 22.23
N ALA A 225 0.13 4.27 21.77
CA ALA A 225 -0.83 3.49 22.55
C ALA A 225 -0.20 2.85 23.79
N ILE A 226 1.02 2.31 23.70
CA ILE A 226 1.79 1.74 24.81
C ILE A 226 2.03 2.80 25.89
N ALA A 227 2.52 3.98 25.50
CA ALA A 227 2.72 5.09 26.43
C ALA A 227 1.41 5.56 27.10
N THR A 228 0.30 5.56 26.37
CA THR A 228 -1.03 5.90 26.91
C THR A 228 -1.50 4.88 27.94
N ASN A 229 -1.16 3.60 27.79
CA ASN A 229 -1.44 2.55 28.76
C ASN A 229 -0.57 2.65 30.01
N GLY A 230 0.52 3.43 29.96
CA GLY A 230 1.49 3.58 31.05
C GLY A 230 2.58 2.52 31.08
N ASP A 231 2.75 1.80 29.97
CA ASP A 231 3.84 0.85 29.77
C ASP A 231 5.09 1.58 29.26
N ASP A 232 6.29 1.02 29.49
CA ASP A 232 7.59 1.65 29.24
C ASP A 232 8.41 0.98 28.12
N PHE A 233 7.86 0.02 27.41
CA PHE A 233 8.51 -0.58 26.26
C PHE A 233 8.12 0.12 24.96
N THR A 234 8.94 -0.07 23.91
CA THR A 234 8.72 0.51 22.58
C THR A 234 9.00 -0.49 21.47
N PHE A 235 8.38 -0.25 20.32
CA PHE A 235 8.73 -0.90 19.06
C PHE A 235 9.64 0.01 18.24
N SER A 236 10.70 -0.58 17.68
CA SER A 236 11.58 0.01 16.67
C SER A 236 11.42 -0.72 15.34
N LEU A 237 11.87 -0.08 14.25
CA LEU A 237 11.85 -0.69 12.91
C LEU A 237 13.21 -1.29 12.57
N VAL A 238 13.21 -2.38 11.81
CA VAL A 238 14.40 -2.79 11.09
C VAL A 238 14.54 -1.91 9.85
N THR A 239 15.63 -1.16 9.80
CA THR A 239 15.90 -0.13 8.79
C THR A 239 16.99 -0.55 7.79
N ASN A 240 17.70 -1.63 8.12
CA ASN A 240 18.74 -2.17 7.26
C ASN A 240 18.14 -2.98 6.12
N GLU A 241 18.85 -2.95 5.01
CA GLU A 241 18.72 -3.96 3.98
C GLU A 241 19.35 -5.24 4.50
N LEU A 242 18.54 -6.30 4.60
CA LEU A 242 19.02 -7.59 5.06
C LEU A 242 19.58 -8.46 3.93
N SER A 243 19.48 -8.00 2.69
CA SER A 243 20.06 -8.61 1.51
C SER A 243 20.43 -7.57 0.45
N ASP A 244 21.39 -7.88 -0.41
CA ASP A 244 21.80 -7.04 -1.55
C ASP A 244 20.68 -6.88 -2.60
N ASP A 245 19.67 -7.76 -2.58
CA ASP A 245 18.54 -7.76 -3.51
C ASP A 245 17.37 -6.92 -3.01
N CYS A 246 17.47 -6.31 -1.83
CA CYS A 246 16.38 -5.53 -1.22
C CYS A 246 15.82 -4.48 -2.18
N LYS A 247 14.51 -4.51 -2.41
CA LYS A 247 13.77 -3.56 -3.25
C LYS A 247 12.39 -3.30 -2.67
N GLN A 248 12.04 -2.03 -2.51
CA GLN A 248 10.67 -1.62 -2.22
C GLN A 248 9.98 -1.27 -3.54
N PHE A 249 8.96 -2.03 -3.92
CA PHE A 249 8.24 -1.80 -5.17
C PHE A 249 7.09 -0.81 -4.97
N ASN A 250 7.14 0.32 -5.68
CA ASN A 250 6.04 1.26 -5.84
C ASN A 250 5.61 1.24 -7.31
N THR A 251 4.74 0.31 -7.66
CA THR A 251 4.23 0.11 -9.02
C THR A 251 2.81 0.62 -9.19
N GLY A 252 2.29 1.34 -8.19
CA GLY A 252 0.92 1.86 -8.20
C GLY A 252 0.80 3.23 -8.86
N CYS A 253 -0.32 3.47 -9.51
CA CYS A 253 -0.76 4.79 -9.97
C CYS A 253 -1.96 5.32 -9.15
N GLY A 254 -2.01 4.96 -7.85
CA GLY A 254 -3.08 5.31 -6.93
C GLY A 254 -4.11 4.21 -6.71
N GLY A 255 -4.45 3.96 -5.45
CA GLY A 255 -5.25 2.80 -5.04
C GLY A 255 -6.74 3.04 -4.98
N ARG A 256 -7.18 4.25 -4.60
CA ARG A 256 -8.58 4.64 -4.40
C ARG A 256 -8.86 5.95 -5.09
N GLY A 257 -10.15 6.26 -5.29
CA GLY A 257 -10.56 7.56 -5.80
C GLY A 257 -11.99 7.90 -5.45
N LEU A 258 -12.32 9.18 -5.61
CA LEU A 258 -13.68 9.70 -5.47
C LEU A 258 -14.35 9.74 -6.85
N TYR A 259 -15.56 9.23 -6.91
CA TYR A 259 -16.37 9.18 -8.12
C TYR A 259 -17.69 9.92 -7.89
N ILE A 260 -18.13 10.71 -8.87
CA ILE A 260 -19.45 11.30 -8.91
C ILE A 260 -20.37 10.36 -9.69
N THR A 261 -21.37 9.79 -9.03
CA THR A 261 -22.23 8.78 -9.66
C THR A 261 -23.32 9.40 -10.51
N LYS A 262 -23.86 8.66 -11.47
CA LYS A 262 -25.03 9.10 -12.27
C LYS A 262 -26.30 9.27 -11.45
N SER A 263 -26.34 8.79 -10.21
CA SER A 263 -27.43 9.06 -9.25
C SER A 263 -27.32 10.43 -8.57
N CYS A 264 -26.22 11.16 -8.79
CA CYS A 264 -25.99 12.46 -8.17
C CYS A 264 -27.04 13.48 -8.60
N LYS A 265 -27.70 14.10 -7.59
CA LYS A 265 -28.76 15.07 -7.82
C LYS A 265 -28.28 16.49 -8.07
N ASN A 266 -27.06 16.80 -7.64
CA ASN A 266 -26.44 18.11 -7.81
C ASN A 266 -24.97 17.93 -8.21
N VAL A 267 -24.76 17.66 -9.50
CA VAL A 267 -23.45 17.34 -10.07
C VAL A 267 -22.48 18.51 -9.90
N GLU A 268 -22.94 19.75 -10.10
CA GLU A 268 -22.10 20.95 -9.92
C GLU A 268 -21.55 21.04 -8.49
N ALA A 269 -22.41 20.85 -7.47
CA ALA A 269 -21.96 20.91 -6.09
C ALA A 269 -21.01 19.75 -5.73
N ALA A 270 -21.27 18.55 -6.25
CA ALA A 270 -20.39 17.39 -6.08
C ALA A 270 -19.02 17.65 -6.72
N TYR A 271 -19.01 18.11 -7.97
CA TYR A 271 -17.78 18.44 -8.69
C TYR A 271 -16.98 19.55 -7.98
N LYS A 272 -17.63 20.64 -7.58
CA LYS A 272 -16.99 21.72 -6.80
C LYS A 272 -16.32 21.18 -5.54
N THR A 273 -16.95 20.23 -4.85
CA THR A 273 -16.39 19.61 -3.64
C THR A 273 -15.15 18.78 -3.98
N LEU A 274 -15.20 17.98 -5.06
CA LEU A 274 -14.05 17.19 -5.51
C LEU A 274 -12.92 18.09 -6.00
N ALA A 275 -13.22 19.10 -6.81
CA ALA A 275 -12.24 20.04 -7.32
C ALA A 275 -11.46 20.74 -6.20
N TYR A 276 -12.16 21.17 -5.14
CA TYR A 276 -11.49 21.70 -3.96
C TYR A 276 -10.69 20.65 -3.20
N ALA A 277 -11.24 19.48 -2.98
CA ALA A 277 -10.56 18.40 -2.24
C ALA A 277 -9.27 17.92 -2.91
N TYR A 278 -9.23 17.92 -4.25
CA TYR A 278 -8.04 17.56 -5.03
C TYR A 278 -7.06 18.75 -5.24
N SER A 279 -7.42 19.98 -4.85
CA SER A 279 -6.49 21.11 -4.90
C SER A 279 -5.40 20.96 -3.81
N ASP A 280 -4.25 21.59 -4.01
CA ASP A 280 -3.16 21.62 -3.01
C ASP A 280 -3.65 22.15 -1.65
N GLU A 281 -4.46 23.22 -1.65
CA GLU A 281 -5.08 23.79 -0.46
C GLU A 281 -6.04 22.77 0.21
N GLY A 282 -6.89 22.12 -0.58
CA GLY A 282 -7.86 21.14 -0.08
C GLY A 282 -7.19 19.90 0.49
N MET A 283 -6.19 19.36 -0.21
CA MET A 283 -5.42 18.22 0.29
C MET A 283 -4.73 18.54 1.63
N LYS A 284 -4.03 19.68 1.73
CA LYS A 284 -3.39 20.12 2.97
C LYS A 284 -4.41 20.34 4.08
N LEU A 285 -5.52 21.00 3.80
CA LEU A 285 -6.59 21.19 4.79
C LEU A 285 -7.12 19.86 5.32
N LEU A 286 -7.36 18.90 4.45
CA LEU A 286 -7.95 17.60 4.81
C LEU A 286 -6.94 16.66 5.48
N MET A 287 -5.64 16.81 5.18
CA MET A 287 -4.58 15.99 5.75
C MET A 287 -3.94 16.66 6.97
N TRP A 288 -3.55 17.93 6.87
CA TRP A 288 -2.75 18.63 7.88
C TRP A 288 -3.55 19.53 8.80
N GLY A 289 -4.70 20.03 8.35
CA GLY A 289 -5.50 21.01 9.07
C GLY A 289 -5.28 22.44 8.59
N ILE A 290 -5.43 23.40 9.50
CA ILE A 290 -5.42 24.84 9.20
C ILE A 290 -4.01 25.40 9.47
N GLU A 291 -3.41 26.02 8.45
CA GLU A 291 -2.13 26.70 8.60
C GLU A 291 -2.22 27.84 9.62
N GLY A 292 -1.24 27.92 10.50
CA GLY A 292 -1.20 28.87 11.62
C GLY A 292 -1.99 28.42 12.87
N GLU A 293 -2.83 27.38 12.76
CA GLU A 293 -3.54 26.75 13.89
C GLU A 293 -3.03 25.35 14.20
N ASP A 294 -2.91 24.50 13.19
CA ASP A 294 -2.53 23.10 13.31
C ASP A 294 -1.09 22.85 12.92
N TYR A 295 -0.61 23.59 11.96
CA TYR A 295 0.76 23.53 11.49
C TYR A 295 1.26 24.91 11.04
N THR A 296 2.57 25.03 10.89
CA THR A 296 3.25 26.11 10.17
C THR A 296 4.21 25.51 9.17
N LEU A 297 4.64 26.29 8.18
CA LEU A 297 5.70 25.86 7.27
C LEU A 297 7.04 26.36 7.77
N ASP A 298 8.08 25.52 7.67
CA ASP A 298 9.47 25.92 7.92
C ASP A 298 10.04 26.72 6.72
N GLY A 299 11.34 27.06 6.78
CA GLY A 299 12.00 27.85 5.73
C GLY A 299 12.11 27.15 4.38
N ASP A 300 11.98 25.83 4.32
CA ASP A 300 12.09 24.98 3.15
C ASP A 300 10.69 24.50 2.68
N GLY A 301 9.63 24.90 3.38
CA GLY A 301 8.24 24.60 3.02
C GLY A 301 7.67 23.29 3.62
N TYR A 302 8.40 22.63 4.51
CA TYR A 302 7.90 21.45 5.21
C TYR A 302 6.95 21.84 6.35
N PRO A 303 5.87 21.07 6.58
CA PRO A 303 4.98 21.34 7.70
C PRO A 303 5.65 21.01 9.04
N VAL A 304 5.42 21.87 10.03
CA VAL A 304 5.76 21.68 11.44
C VAL A 304 4.45 21.69 12.21
N PHE A 305 4.04 20.52 12.68
CA PHE A 305 2.77 20.32 13.36
C PHE A 305 2.86 20.68 14.85
N ASN A 306 1.77 21.17 15.44
CA ASN A 306 1.62 21.38 16.86
C ASN A 306 0.99 20.17 17.58
N TYR A 307 0.84 19.05 16.88
CA TYR A 307 0.32 17.77 17.35
C TYR A 307 1.12 16.63 16.72
N ASP A 308 1.02 15.45 17.28
CA ASP A 308 1.62 14.26 16.66
C ASP A 308 0.81 13.85 15.42
N PHE A 309 1.36 14.15 14.25
CA PHE A 309 0.72 13.86 12.96
C PHE A 309 0.47 12.36 12.75
N GLN A 310 1.27 11.47 13.33
CA GLN A 310 1.10 10.03 13.17
C GLN A 310 0.22 9.40 14.26
N GLY A 311 0.33 9.81 15.49
CA GLY A 311 -0.25 9.10 16.63
C GLY A 311 -1.42 9.80 17.33
N ASP A 312 -1.59 11.12 17.20
CA ASP A 312 -2.56 11.86 18.03
C ASP A 312 -4.00 11.84 17.53
N ASN A 313 -4.63 10.67 17.66
CA ASN A 313 -6.05 10.52 17.32
C ASN A 313 -6.98 11.42 18.15
N SER A 314 -6.52 11.97 19.30
CA SER A 314 -7.31 12.90 20.10
C SER A 314 -7.51 14.24 19.41
N VAL A 315 -6.56 14.63 18.56
CA VAL A 315 -6.64 15.84 17.70
C VAL A 315 -7.24 15.50 16.34
N LEU A 316 -6.77 14.44 15.72
CA LEU A 316 -7.14 14.08 14.35
C LEU A 316 -8.62 13.73 14.17
N GLN A 317 -9.16 12.84 15.01
CA GLN A 317 -10.52 12.34 14.88
C GLN A 317 -11.59 13.43 15.11
N PRO A 318 -11.57 14.25 16.17
CA PRO A 318 -12.59 15.28 16.40
C PRO A 318 -12.63 16.34 15.30
N ARG A 319 -11.52 16.57 14.62
CA ARG A 319 -11.40 17.55 13.53
C ARG A 319 -11.62 16.95 12.16
N GLY A 320 -11.73 15.63 12.06
CA GLY A 320 -11.87 14.90 10.79
C GLY A 320 -10.62 14.93 9.90
N LEU A 321 -9.46 15.28 10.47
CA LEU A 321 -8.18 15.29 9.76
C LEU A 321 -7.78 13.87 9.36
N LYS A 322 -7.09 13.76 8.25
CA LYS A 322 -6.69 12.51 7.57
C LYS A 322 -7.88 11.68 7.04
N TYR A 323 -9.05 11.67 7.69
CA TYR A 323 -10.18 10.82 7.29
C TYR A 323 -10.61 11.04 5.82
N TRP A 324 -10.83 12.31 5.43
CA TRP A 324 -11.13 12.68 4.04
C TRP A 324 -9.87 12.82 3.20
N GLY A 325 -8.77 13.23 3.81
CA GLY A 325 -7.47 13.36 3.16
C GLY A 325 -7.02 12.06 2.51
N TRP A 326 -7.18 10.92 3.19
CA TRP A 326 -6.86 9.60 2.66
C TRP A 326 -7.64 9.19 1.39
N MET A 327 -8.63 9.97 1.00
CA MET A 327 -9.41 9.72 -0.22
C MET A 327 -8.92 10.54 -1.42
N VAL A 328 -8.13 11.60 -1.18
CA VAL A 328 -7.74 12.57 -2.22
C VAL A 328 -6.25 12.91 -2.24
N HIS A 329 -5.48 12.56 -1.19
CA HIS A 329 -4.08 12.96 -1.07
C HIS A 329 -3.22 12.37 -2.20
N ASN A 330 -2.20 13.11 -2.59
CA ASN A 330 -1.06 12.57 -3.31
C ASN A 330 0.03 12.08 -2.32
N ASN A 331 1.02 11.33 -2.78
CA ASN A 331 2.08 10.85 -1.90
C ASN A 331 2.92 11.96 -1.30
N ILE A 332 3.09 13.09 -2.00
CA ILE A 332 3.91 14.19 -1.50
C ILE A 332 3.34 14.77 -0.20
N VAL A 333 2.03 14.96 -0.12
CA VAL A 333 1.39 15.54 1.08
C VAL A 333 1.64 14.70 2.33
N THR A 334 1.68 13.38 2.21
CA THR A 334 2.03 12.48 3.33
C THR A 334 3.54 12.41 3.55
N SER A 335 4.31 12.21 2.49
CA SER A 335 5.76 12.01 2.57
C SER A 335 6.53 13.20 3.17
N ILE A 336 6.11 14.44 2.87
CA ILE A 336 6.74 15.64 3.44
C ILE A 336 6.20 15.96 4.84
N ALA A 337 4.97 15.54 5.17
CA ALA A 337 4.40 15.75 6.50
C ALA A 337 5.21 15.04 7.58
N GLU A 338 5.74 13.88 7.28
CA GLU A 338 6.50 13.07 8.22
C GLU A 338 8.00 13.36 8.21
N ALA A 339 8.49 14.04 7.18
CA ALA A 339 9.91 14.30 6.97
C ALA A 339 10.57 15.14 8.07
N ASN A 340 9.80 15.98 8.77
CA ASN A 340 10.25 16.77 9.93
C ASN A 340 9.77 16.19 11.27
N SER A 341 9.24 14.97 11.30
CA SER A 341 8.89 14.31 12.56
C SER A 341 10.15 14.00 13.36
N ASP A 342 10.10 14.26 14.66
CA ASP A 342 11.15 13.89 15.63
C ASP A 342 10.99 12.42 16.10
N SER A 343 10.10 11.65 15.48
CA SER A 343 9.90 10.26 15.87
C SER A 343 11.10 9.40 15.50
N GLN A 344 11.40 8.40 16.34
CA GLN A 344 12.45 7.42 16.06
C GLN A 344 12.22 6.74 14.71
N THR A 345 10.96 6.37 14.43
CA THR A 345 10.60 5.64 13.20
C THR A 345 10.73 6.51 11.96
N ALA A 346 10.62 7.84 12.03
CA ALA A 346 10.85 8.73 10.89
C ALA A 346 12.31 8.68 10.42
N GLU A 347 13.28 8.67 11.34
CA GLU A 347 14.69 8.49 10.98
C GLU A 347 14.94 7.11 10.39
N ASP A 348 14.35 6.09 10.99
CA ASP A 348 14.45 4.70 10.53
C ASP A 348 13.93 4.54 9.10
N ARG A 349 12.83 5.16 8.74
CA ARG A 349 12.19 5.07 7.41
C ARG A 349 12.99 5.75 6.29
N LYS A 350 13.88 6.68 6.60
CA LYS A 350 14.71 7.35 5.57
C LYS A 350 15.58 6.36 4.80
N ASN A 351 16.13 5.36 5.48
CA ASN A 351 16.92 4.32 4.83
C ASN A 351 16.08 3.47 3.87
N LEU A 352 14.91 3.01 4.32
CA LEU A 352 14.01 2.17 3.51
C LEU A 352 13.56 2.89 2.22
N SER A 353 13.33 4.20 2.30
CA SER A 353 12.90 5.00 1.15
C SER A 353 13.94 5.08 0.03
N SER A 354 15.22 4.89 0.32
CA SER A 354 16.30 4.95 -0.67
C SER A 354 16.31 3.77 -1.66
N HIS A 355 15.62 2.66 -1.35
CA HIS A 355 15.56 1.43 -2.16
C HIS A 355 14.24 1.28 -2.93
N THR A 356 13.49 2.37 -3.06
CA THR A 356 12.19 2.33 -3.74
C THR A 356 12.38 2.32 -5.25
N VAL A 357 11.85 1.27 -5.90
CA VAL A 357 11.71 1.18 -7.36
C VAL A 357 10.33 1.71 -7.74
N VAL A 358 10.30 2.87 -8.39
CA VAL A 358 9.05 3.48 -8.85
C VAL A 358 8.80 3.10 -10.31
N ASN A 359 7.69 2.41 -10.56
CA ASN A 359 7.24 2.08 -11.92
C ASN A 359 5.71 2.12 -12.01
N PRO A 360 5.09 3.29 -12.11
CA PRO A 360 3.63 3.44 -12.14
C PRO A 360 3.01 2.88 -13.41
N VAL A 361 3.79 2.68 -14.48
CA VAL A 361 3.30 2.13 -15.76
C VAL A 361 2.74 0.73 -15.57
N ILE A 362 3.32 -0.08 -14.68
CA ILE A 362 2.79 -1.39 -14.32
C ILE A 362 1.36 -1.28 -13.79
N GLY A 363 1.10 -0.29 -12.92
CA GLY A 363 -0.24 -0.01 -12.38
C GLY A 363 -1.25 0.53 -13.39
N MET A 364 -0.80 0.92 -14.57
CA MET A 364 -1.67 1.37 -15.67
C MET A 364 -2.16 0.22 -16.54
N ILE A 365 -1.54 -0.96 -16.47
CA ILE A 365 -2.01 -2.15 -17.20
C ILE A 365 -3.33 -2.60 -16.58
N ARG A 366 -4.42 -2.42 -17.31
CA ARG A 366 -5.79 -2.69 -16.86
C ARG A 366 -6.46 -3.64 -17.82
N PHE A 367 -7.28 -4.52 -17.27
CA PHE A 367 -8.11 -5.44 -18.04
C PHE A 367 -9.51 -4.86 -18.17
N GLU A 368 -10.11 -5.02 -19.35
CA GLU A 368 -11.52 -4.67 -19.55
C GLU A 368 -12.40 -5.52 -18.62
N THR A 369 -13.51 -4.93 -18.16
CA THR A 369 -14.49 -5.64 -17.34
C THR A 369 -15.00 -6.87 -18.11
N ASP A 370 -15.08 -8.01 -17.45
CA ASP A 370 -15.53 -9.31 -18.04
C ASP A 370 -14.59 -9.89 -19.13
N SER A 371 -13.40 -9.30 -19.34
CA SER A 371 -12.40 -9.92 -20.26
C SER A 371 -11.87 -11.24 -19.71
N ASP A 372 -11.26 -12.03 -20.58
CA ASP A 372 -10.60 -13.29 -20.18
C ASP A 372 -9.48 -13.00 -19.17
N GLU A 373 -8.70 -11.93 -19.35
CA GLU A 373 -7.60 -11.51 -18.48
C GLU A 373 -8.11 -11.11 -17.10
N ALA A 374 -9.18 -10.31 -17.01
CA ALA A 374 -9.80 -9.95 -15.74
C ALA A 374 -10.29 -11.18 -14.96
N ASN A 375 -10.89 -12.14 -15.67
CA ASN A 375 -11.36 -13.39 -15.10
C ASN A 375 -10.18 -14.29 -14.64
N ILE A 376 -9.09 -14.34 -15.41
CA ILE A 376 -7.87 -15.06 -15.05
C ILE A 376 -7.26 -14.44 -13.78
N GLN A 377 -7.08 -13.13 -13.74
CA GLN A 377 -6.55 -12.42 -12.56
C GLN A 377 -7.38 -12.70 -11.31
N ALA A 378 -8.71 -12.62 -11.41
CA ALA A 378 -9.59 -12.90 -10.28
C ALA A 378 -9.43 -14.33 -9.75
N LYS A 379 -9.33 -15.32 -10.64
CA LYS A 379 -9.13 -16.74 -10.27
C LYS A 379 -7.73 -16.97 -9.67
N LEU A 380 -6.69 -16.32 -10.19
CA LEU A 380 -5.34 -16.40 -9.62
C LEU A 380 -5.30 -15.82 -8.21
N ASN A 381 -5.93 -14.66 -7.99
CA ASN A 381 -6.01 -14.05 -6.67
C ASN A 381 -6.74 -14.94 -5.66
N GLU A 382 -7.87 -15.53 -6.05
CA GLU A 382 -8.62 -16.47 -5.22
C GLU A 382 -7.79 -17.72 -4.91
N MET A 383 -7.13 -18.31 -5.91
CA MET A 383 -6.26 -19.46 -5.75
C MET A 383 -5.11 -19.16 -4.77
N CYS A 384 -4.38 -18.04 -4.95
CA CYS A 384 -3.30 -17.65 -4.06
C CYS A 384 -3.81 -17.45 -2.63
N SER A 385 -4.92 -16.75 -2.45
CA SER A 385 -5.52 -16.55 -1.12
C SER A 385 -5.84 -17.87 -0.41
N ASN A 386 -6.32 -18.86 -1.14
CA ASN A 386 -6.70 -20.16 -0.59
C ASN A 386 -5.50 -21.10 -0.36
N GLN A 387 -4.43 -21.01 -1.16
CA GLN A 387 -3.33 -21.98 -1.12
C GLN A 387 -2.11 -21.50 -0.33
N GLN A 388 -1.81 -20.21 -0.29
CA GLN A 388 -0.63 -19.68 0.39
C GLN A 388 -0.50 -20.15 1.84
N THR A 389 -1.58 -20.11 2.62
CA THR A 389 -1.56 -20.53 4.02
C THR A 389 -1.16 -21.98 4.16
N ASN A 390 -1.62 -22.88 3.28
CA ASN A 390 -1.27 -24.29 3.31
C ASN A 390 0.21 -24.51 2.99
N ILE A 391 0.79 -23.71 2.06
CA ILE A 391 2.22 -23.77 1.71
C ILE A 391 3.05 -23.36 2.94
N PHE A 392 2.71 -22.22 3.56
CA PHE A 392 3.41 -21.75 4.76
C PHE A 392 3.32 -22.72 5.94
N MET A 393 2.20 -23.42 6.08
CA MET A 393 1.95 -24.36 7.21
C MET A 393 2.29 -25.82 6.86
N ALA A 394 3.00 -26.08 5.78
CA ALA A 394 3.41 -27.43 5.42
C ALA A 394 4.32 -28.08 6.49
N ASP A 395 4.19 -29.38 6.71
CA ASP A 395 4.88 -30.12 7.77
C ASP A 395 6.39 -30.30 7.53
N SER A 396 6.86 -30.09 6.30
CA SER A 396 8.29 -30.16 5.94
C SER A 396 8.60 -29.23 4.77
N GLU A 397 9.89 -28.98 4.52
CA GLU A 397 10.35 -28.21 3.39
C GLU A 397 9.96 -28.83 2.05
N GLU A 398 10.07 -30.17 1.95
CA GLU A 398 9.68 -30.89 0.73
C GLU A 398 8.16 -30.78 0.48
N ALA A 399 7.34 -30.81 1.54
CA ALA A 399 5.91 -30.60 1.41
C ALA A 399 5.56 -29.16 1.03
N CYS A 400 6.30 -28.17 1.54
CA CYS A 400 6.18 -26.78 1.15
C CYS A 400 6.50 -26.60 -0.34
N GLU A 401 7.63 -27.13 -0.81
CA GLU A 401 8.03 -27.09 -2.23
C GLU A 401 7.01 -27.79 -3.13
N ALA A 402 6.50 -28.96 -2.72
CA ALA A 402 5.49 -29.69 -3.49
C ALA A 402 4.18 -28.87 -3.61
N ALA A 403 3.72 -28.26 -2.52
CA ALA A 403 2.51 -27.45 -2.50
C ALA A 403 2.68 -26.15 -3.32
N PHE A 404 3.86 -25.53 -3.28
CA PHE A 404 4.18 -24.37 -4.12
C PHE A 404 4.17 -24.73 -5.61
N ASN A 405 4.81 -25.84 -5.99
CA ASN A 405 4.81 -26.29 -7.39
C ASN A 405 3.40 -26.66 -7.89
N GLU A 406 2.57 -27.27 -7.04
CA GLU A 406 1.16 -27.50 -7.35
C GLU A 406 0.39 -26.20 -7.57
N MET A 407 0.63 -25.17 -6.75
CA MET A 407 0.03 -23.83 -6.94
C MET A 407 0.43 -23.23 -8.29
N LEU A 408 1.72 -23.34 -8.68
CA LEU A 408 2.19 -22.85 -9.99
C LEU A 408 1.55 -23.61 -11.16
N ASP A 409 1.43 -24.94 -11.05
CA ASP A 409 0.77 -25.75 -12.07
C ASP A 409 -0.71 -25.36 -12.23
N VAL A 410 -1.40 -25.08 -11.13
CA VAL A 410 -2.78 -24.57 -11.16
C VAL A 410 -2.83 -23.17 -11.76
N ALA A 411 -1.89 -22.29 -11.45
CA ALA A 411 -1.81 -20.94 -12.03
C ALA A 411 -1.68 -20.99 -13.57
N LYS A 412 -0.82 -21.87 -14.08
CA LYS A 412 -0.67 -22.11 -15.53
C LYS A 412 -1.96 -22.65 -16.16
N GLN A 413 -2.66 -23.59 -15.49
CA GLN A 413 -3.95 -24.11 -15.97
C GLN A 413 -5.06 -23.04 -15.98
N ILE A 414 -5.05 -22.09 -15.05
CA ILE A 414 -5.96 -20.94 -15.04
C ILE A 414 -5.69 -20.01 -16.23
N GLY A 415 -4.45 -19.98 -16.72
CA GLY A 415 -4.03 -19.20 -17.88
C GLY A 415 -3.13 -18.01 -17.57
N MET A 416 -2.30 -18.10 -16.53
CA MET A 416 -1.36 -17.05 -16.12
C MET A 416 -0.51 -16.52 -17.28
N GLU A 417 -0.02 -17.39 -18.17
CA GLU A 417 0.76 -17.02 -19.36
C GLU A 417 0.04 -16.00 -20.28
N LYS A 418 -1.30 -15.98 -20.30
CA LYS A 418 -2.05 -14.98 -21.07
C LYS A 418 -1.93 -13.58 -20.46
N LEU A 419 -1.76 -13.48 -19.14
CA LEU A 419 -1.51 -12.19 -18.50
C LEU A 419 -0.14 -11.66 -18.91
N ASP A 420 0.89 -12.52 -18.98
CA ASP A 420 2.22 -12.13 -19.43
C ASP A 420 2.21 -11.67 -20.89
N GLU A 421 1.51 -12.39 -21.76
CA GLU A 421 1.32 -11.99 -23.15
C GLU A 421 0.63 -10.62 -23.26
N TYR A 422 -0.43 -10.39 -22.49
CA TYR A 422 -1.17 -9.12 -22.48
C TYR A 422 -0.31 -7.96 -21.93
N GLY A 423 0.38 -8.19 -20.81
CA GLY A 423 1.28 -7.21 -20.20
C GLY A 423 2.39 -6.79 -21.18
N ASN A 424 3.06 -7.77 -21.78
CA ASN A 424 4.16 -7.52 -22.72
C ASN A 424 3.70 -6.90 -24.05
N ALA A 425 2.46 -7.08 -24.45
CA ALA A 425 1.90 -6.38 -25.61
C ALA A 425 1.62 -4.90 -25.32
N SER A 426 1.22 -4.55 -24.10
CA SER A 426 0.79 -3.20 -23.73
C SER A 426 1.91 -2.35 -23.13
N TYR A 427 2.80 -2.94 -22.36
CA TYR A 427 3.79 -2.24 -21.53
C TYR A 427 4.75 -1.34 -22.29
N PRO A 428 5.37 -1.76 -23.42
CA PRO A 428 6.36 -0.91 -24.10
C PRO A 428 5.77 0.41 -24.61
N GLU A 429 4.53 0.38 -25.10
CA GLU A 429 3.85 1.57 -25.60
C GLU A 429 3.44 2.49 -24.45
N LEU A 430 2.85 1.94 -23.39
CA LEU A 430 2.49 2.68 -22.18
C LEU A 430 3.71 3.34 -21.54
N LYS A 431 4.84 2.63 -21.46
CA LYS A 431 6.09 3.15 -20.89
C LYS A 431 6.63 4.32 -21.70
N ALA A 432 6.70 4.17 -23.01
CA ALA A 432 7.19 5.24 -23.89
C ALA A 432 6.28 6.49 -23.85
N GLU A 433 4.97 6.30 -23.72
CA GLU A 433 4.03 7.41 -23.64
C GLU A 433 4.07 8.08 -22.26
N TYR A 434 4.18 7.32 -21.17
CA TYR A 434 4.38 7.86 -19.83
C TYR A 434 5.65 8.72 -19.74
N GLU A 435 6.78 8.22 -20.23
CA GLU A 435 8.05 8.97 -20.27
C GLU A 435 7.91 10.28 -21.03
N LYS A 436 7.27 10.24 -22.20
CA LYS A 436 7.02 11.45 -23.01
C LYS A 436 6.14 12.47 -22.29
N VAL A 437 5.08 12.02 -21.63
CA VAL A 437 4.16 12.90 -20.89
C VAL A 437 4.86 13.53 -19.69
N THR A 438 5.57 12.73 -18.89
CA THR A 438 6.29 13.21 -17.69
C THR A 438 7.41 14.19 -18.06
N GLU A 439 8.16 13.93 -19.13
CA GLU A 439 9.18 14.87 -19.63
C GLU A 439 8.59 16.20 -20.11
N SER A 440 7.35 16.22 -20.59
CA SER A 440 6.69 17.45 -21.03
C SER A 440 6.27 18.35 -19.87
N VAL A 441 5.87 17.74 -18.75
CA VAL A 441 5.41 18.41 -17.53
C VAL A 441 6.59 18.85 -16.65
N ALA A 442 7.67 18.09 -16.59
CA ALA A 442 8.85 18.38 -15.77
C ALA A 442 9.70 19.57 -16.26
N LYS A 443 9.43 20.12 -17.46
CA LYS A 443 10.11 21.29 -18.05
C LYS A 443 9.47 22.60 -17.63
#